data_e074646845a4638028efbd5eb25f4e5f
#
_entry.id   e074646845a4638028efbd5eb25f4e5f
#
_cell.length_a   1.000
_cell.length_b   1.000
_cell.length_c   1.000
_cell.angle_alpha   90.00
_cell.angle_beta   90.00
_cell.angle_gamma   90.00
#
_symmetry.space_group_name_H-M   'P 1'
#
loop_
_entity.id
_entity.type
_entity.pdbx_description
1 polymer ?
#
loop_
_entity_poly.entity_id
_entity_poly.type
_entity_poly.pdbx_seq_one_letter_code
_entity_poly.pdbx_strand_id
1 'polypeptide(L)'
;MALCLIAALLPLAFAGVASGGGGIRARSVRGSAFSPRVAAMMGPPTVKSVLKDTDDRMSKSLAALSVGLGTIRTGRASPSMLDRINVDYFGAQTPLSLMASISTPTAQQLVIDAYDKTALKDIERALMEADLGMTPSNDGNLIRLNVPPLTEDRRKEFAKGAKAFGEDAKVALRNIRRDSIDAIKKMEKSADAPLSKDESADAQSKVDASVKKFTKTIDDTVAAKEKEIMKV
;
A
#
# COMPACT_ATOMS: atom_id res chain seq x y z
N MET A 1 5.32 65.37 -1.13
CA MET A 1 5.24 65.93 -2.48
C MET A 1 4.88 64.79 -3.39
N ALA A 2 3.71 64.76 -3.73
CA ALA A 2 3.01 65.16 -4.97
C ALA A 2 2.93 63.92 -5.86
N LEU A 3 1.82 63.45 -6.02
CA LEU A 3 0.67 63.77 -6.87
C LEU A 3 0.66 62.88 -8.10
N CYS A 4 -0.42 62.17 -8.20
CA CYS A 4 -1.50 62.39 -9.17
C CYS A 4 -1.25 61.63 -10.45
N LEU A 5 -2.16 61.11 -11.15
CA LEU A 5 -3.62 61.18 -11.29
C LEU A 5 -4.02 60.26 -12.47
N ILE A 6 -5.16 59.57 -12.38
CA ILE A 6 -6.28 59.68 -13.35
C ILE A 6 -6.02 59.01 -14.70
N ALA A 7 -6.87 58.28 -15.30
CA ALA A 7 -8.32 58.12 -15.40
C ALA A 7 -8.55 56.99 -16.37
N ALA A 8 -9.49 56.12 -16.20
CA ALA A 8 -10.88 56.23 -16.58
C ALA A 8 -11.20 56.05 -18.07
N LEU A 9 -12.27 55.38 -18.27
CA LEU A 9 -13.30 55.33 -19.30
C LEU A 9 -13.20 54.10 -20.23
N LEU A 10 -14.09 53.13 -19.95
CA LEU A 10 -15.47 52.93 -20.45
C LEU A 10 -15.59 52.56 -21.93
N PRO A 11 -16.76 52.06 -22.33
CA PRO A 11 -16.93 50.69 -22.81
C PRO A 11 -17.31 50.67 -24.30
N LEU A 12 -17.14 49.54 -24.91
CA LEU A 12 -17.85 49.32 -26.20
C LEU A 12 -18.63 48.02 -26.13
N ALA A 13 -19.90 48.21 -26.00
CA ALA A 13 -20.89 47.22 -26.29
C ALA A 13 -20.82 46.81 -27.77
N PHE A 14 -20.80 45.53 -28.03
CA PHE A 14 -21.26 45.00 -29.29
C PHE A 14 -22.22 43.83 -29.05
N ALA A 15 -23.38 44.08 -29.55
CA ALA A 15 -24.55 43.25 -29.46
C ALA A 15 -24.47 42.00 -30.33
N GLY A 16 -24.96 40.90 -29.83
CA GLY A 16 -25.84 39.97 -30.50
C GLY A 16 -25.25 39.12 -31.62
N VAL A 17 -25.20 37.82 -31.41
CA VAL A 17 -25.85 36.87 -32.32
C VAL A 17 -26.24 35.63 -31.50
N ALA A 18 -27.47 35.22 -31.71
CA ALA A 18 -28.17 34.15 -31.07
C ALA A 18 -27.76 32.77 -31.54
N SER A 19 -28.15 31.78 -30.68
CA SER A 19 -28.56 30.43 -31.08
C SER A 19 -27.49 29.39 -31.35
N GLY A 20 -27.46 28.44 -30.49
CA GLY A 20 -26.77 27.16 -30.64
C GLY A 20 -26.75 26.39 -29.33
N GLY A 21 -27.93 25.93 -28.90
CA GLY A 21 -28.04 25.05 -27.73
C GLY A 21 -27.37 23.73 -27.95
N GLY A 22 -26.15 23.64 -27.45
CA GLY A 22 -25.38 22.39 -27.31
C GLY A 22 -25.34 22.03 -25.82
N GLY A 23 -26.37 21.40 -25.33
CA GLY A 23 -26.42 20.86 -23.99
C GLY A 23 -25.29 19.84 -23.85
N ILE A 24 -24.24 20.23 -23.12
CA ILE A 24 -23.23 19.28 -22.65
C ILE A 24 -23.94 18.40 -21.62
N ARG A 25 -24.51 17.29 -22.13
CA ARG A 25 -24.94 16.20 -21.23
C ARG A 25 -23.75 15.72 -20.47
N ALA A 26 -23.68 16.05 -19.18
CA ALA A 26 -22.83 15.41 -18.23
C ALA A 26 -23.05 13.89 -18.36
N ARG A 27 -22.07 13.23 -18.96
CA ARG A 27 -22.00 11.77 -19.00
C ARG A 27 -21.77 11.34 -17.57
N SER A 28 -22.86 10.97 -16.87
CA SER A 28 -22.73 10.25 -15.60
C SER A 28 -21.87 9.03 -15.88
N VAL A 29 -20.70 8.97 -15.28
CA VAL A 29 -19.88 7.76 -15.21
C VAL A 29 -20.72 6.79 -14.38
N ARG A 30 -21.56 6.00 -15.08
CA ARG A 30 -22.20 4.85 -14.45
C ARG A 30 -21.06 3.94 -14.00
N GLY A 31 -20.92 3.82 -12.67
CA GLY A 31 -20.07 2.80 -12.07
C GLY A 31 -20.31 1.50 -12.82
N SER A 32 -19.24 0.81 -13.19
CA SER A 32 -19.29 -0.47 -13.86
C SER A 32 -20.12 -1.43 -13.00
N ALA A 33 -21.41 -1.54 -13.34
CA ALA A 33 -22.26 -2.57 -12.78
C ALA A 33 -21.60 -3.91 -13.17
N PHE A 34 -21.12 -4.61 -12.17
CA PHE A 34 -20.59 -5.96 -12.28
C PHE A 34 -21.60 -6.78 -13.08
N SER A 35 -21.20 -7.24 -14.26
CA SER A 35 -22.11 -7.87 -15.22
C SER A 35 -22.77 -9.10 -14.56
N PRO A 36 -24.11 -9.18 -14.53
CA PRO A 36 -24.82 -10.29 -13.88
C PRO A 36 -24.49 -11.67 -14.48
N ARG A 37 -23.85 -11.69 -15.64
CA ARG A 37 -23.42 -12.92 -16.33
C ARG A 37 -22.27 -13.66 -15.64
N VAL A 38 -21.42 -12.95 -14.88
CA VAL A 38 -20.30 -13.58 -14.14
C VAL A 38 -20.80 -14.20 -12.83
N ALA A 39 -21.86 -13.63 -12.23
CA ALA A 39 -22.50 -14.20 -11.05
C ALA A 39 -23.22 -15.54 -11.30
N ALA A 40 -23.65 -15.78 -12.53
CA ALA A 40 -24.37 -16.99 -12.90
C ALA A 40 -23.47 -18.25 -13.11
N MET A 41 -22.14 -18.07 -13.14
CA MET A 41 -21.18 -19.18 -13.26
C MET A 41 -20.66 -19.71 -11.92
N MET A 42 -20.92 -19.02 -10.82
CA MET A 42 -20.62 -19.53 -9.49
C MET A 42 -21.88 -20.25 -9.00
N GLY A 43 -21.81 -21.56 -8.83
CA GLY A 43 -22.88 -22.35 -8.21
C GLY A 43 -23.26 -21.75 -6.85
N PRO A 44 -24.39 -22.22 -6.23
CA PRO A 44 -24.86 -21.65 -4.97
C PRO A 44 -23.73 -21.63 -3.94
N PRO A 45 -23.56 -20.52 -3.21
CA PRO A 45 -22.47 -20.39 -2.25
C PRO A 45 -22.57 -21.51 -1.21
N THR A 46 -21.56 -22.34 -1.14
CA THR A 46 -21.47 -23.39 -0.13
C THR A 46 -20.73 -22.86 1.10
N VAL A 47 -21.03 -23.41 2.28
CA VAL A 47 -20.33 -23.01 3.54
C VAL A 47 -18.81 -23.08 3.38
N LYS A 48 -18.33 -24.11 2.67
CA LYS A 48 -16.89 -24.27 2.41
C LYS A 48 -16.30 -23.14 1.54
N SER A 49 -17.08 -22.63 0.56
CA SER A 49 -16.61 -21.49 -0.27
C SER A 49 -16.53 -20.21 0.57
N VAL A 50 -17.54 -19.96 1.41
CA VAL A 50 -17.53 -18.80 2.29
C VAL A 50 -16.37 -18.82 3.28
N LEU A 51 -16.06 -19.98 3.87
CA LEU A 51 -14.90 -20.13 4.77
C LEU A 51 -13.58 -19.87 4.04
N LYS A 52 -13.41 -20.40 2.81
CA LYS A 52 -12.23 -20.14 2.00
C LYS A 52 -12.10 -18.66 1.65
N ASP A 53 -13.17 -18.04 1.17
CA ASP A 53 -13.19 -16.61 0.85
C ASP A 53 -12.86 -15.75 2.07
N THR A 54 -13.31 -16.18 3.26
CA THR A 54 -12.98 -15.51 4.53
C THR A 54 -11.49 -15.62 4.82
N ASP A 55 -10.92 -16.81 4.75
CA ASP A 55 -9.49 -17.03 5.00
C ASP A 55 -8.62 -16.31 3.96
N ASP A 56 -9.02 -16.27 2.68
CA ASP A 56 -8.34 -15.53 1.62
C ASP A 56 -8.39 -14.01 1.85
N ARG A 57 -9.52 -13.47 2.30
CA ARG A 57 -9.65 -12.05 2.64
C ARG A 57 -8.80 -11.69 3.87
N MET A 58 -8.75 -12.56 4.88
CA MET A 58 -7.92 -12.37 6.07
C MET A 58 -6.43 -12.43 5.72
N SER A 59 -6.02 -13.37 4.86
CA SER A 59 -4.62 -13.47 4.40
C SER A 59 -4.18 -12.25 3.59
N LYS A 60 -5.05 -11.71 2.73
CA LYS A 60 -4.82 -10.45 2.01
C LYS A 60 -4.67 -9.26 2.95
N SER A 61 -5.44 -9.21 4.04
CA SER A 61 -5.31 -8.16 5.06
C SER A 61 -3.97 -8.25 5.79
N LEU A 62 -3.46 -9.47 6.06
CA LEU A 62 -2.11 -9.67 6.61
C LEU A 62 -1.03 -9.25 5.62
N ALA A 63 -1.17 -9.58 4.34
CA ALA A 63 -0.24 -9.14 3.31
C ALA A 63 -0.20 -7.62 3.20
N ALA A 64 -1.36 -6.95 3.23
CA ALA A 64 -1.43 -5.49 3.25
C ALA A 64 -0.75 -4.89 4.50
N LEU A 65 -0.94 -5.50 5.68
CA LEU A 65 -0.24 -5.10 6.90
C LEU A 65 1.28 -5.25 6.75
N SER A 66 1.77 -6.38 6.20
CA SER A 66 3.21 -6.60 6.01
C SER A 66 3.84 -5.58 5.06
N VAL A 67 3.12 -5.21 4.00
CA VAL A 67 3.53 -4.13 3.07
C VAL A 67 3.54 -2.79 3.81
N GLY A 68 2.49 -2.46 4.58
CA GLY A 68 2.43 -1.24 5.38
C GLY A 68 3.56 -1.14 6.41
N LEU A 69 3.85 -2.23 7.13
CA LEU A 69 4.97 -2.29 8.06
C LEU A 69 6.34 -2.21 7.36
N GLY A 70 6.42 -2.68 6.11
CA GLY A 70 7.62 -2.57 5.27
C GLY A 70 7.95 -1.12 4.86
N THR A 71 6.96 -0.23 4.79
CA THR A 71 7.19 1.19 4.49
C THR A 71 7.76 1.97 5.66
N ILE A 72 7.65 1.44 6.88
CA ILE A 72 8.20 2.08 8.08
C ILE A 72 9.72 1.91 8.07
N ARG A 73 10.44 3.04 8.02
CA ARG A 73 11.91 3.05 8.10
C ARG A 73 12.35 2.66 9.51
N THR A 74 12.94 1.47 9.64
CA THR A 74 13.41 0.96 10.93
C THR A 74 14.80 1.48 11.32
N GLY A 75 15.44 2.32 10.50
CA GLY A 75 16.83 2.76 10.70
C GLY A 75 17.86 1.67 10.40
N ARG A 76 17.41 0.50 9.92
CA ARG A 76 18.28 -0.56 9.42
C ARG A 76 18.39 -0.49 7.91
N ALA A 77 19.57 -0.77 7.44
CA ALA A 77 19.84 -0.97 6.03
C ALA A 77 19.10 -2.23 5.53
N SER A 78 18.11 -2.04 4.64
CA SER A 78 17.37 -3.14 4.01
C SER A 78 17.49 -3.03 2.49
N PRO A 79 17.77 -4.13 1.78
CA PRO A 79 17.84 -4.12 0.31
C PRO A 79 16.53 -3.62 -0.32
N SER A 80 15.39 -3.93 0.29
CA SER A 80 14.07 -3.52 -0.21
C SER A 80 13.84 -1.99 -0.25
N MET A 81 14.69 -1.19 0.39
CA MET A 81 14.67 0.27 0.25
C MET A 81 15.09 0.71 -1.15
N LEU A 82 15.87 -0.10 -1.83
CA LEU A 82 16.44 0.18 -3.15
C LEU A 82 15.62 -0.42 -4.31
N ASP A 83 14.68 -1.32 -4.02
CA ASP A 83 13.85 -2.00 -5.05
C ASP A 83 12.98 -1.04 -5.88
N ARG A 84 12.72 0.14 -5.34
CA ARG A 84 11.89 1.16 -6.01
C ARG A 84 12.68 2.10 -6.92
N ILE A 85 14.00 1.96 -6.94
CA ILE A 85 14.87 2.87 -7.68
C ILE A 85 15.08 2.33 -9.08
N ASN A 86 14.72 3.14 -10.05
CA ASN A 86 15.01 2.90 -11.45
C ASN A 86 16.21 3.74 -11.88
N VAL A 87 17.11 3.15 -12.60
CA VAL A 87 18.31 3.80 -13.15
C VAL A 87 18.16 3.90 -14.65
N ASP A 88 18.54 5.04 -15.22
CA ASP A 88 18.62 5.23 -16.65
C ASP A 88 19.86 4.51 -17.20
N TYR A 89 19.64 3.35 -17.79
CA TYR A 89 20.69 2.58 -18.42
C TYR A 89 20.50 2.57 -19.95
N PHE A 90 21.39 3.23 -20.67
CA PHE A 90 21.30 3.42 -22.14
C PHE A 90 19.92 3.91 -22.64
N GLY A 91 19.29 4.81 -21.89
CA GLY A 91 17.98 5.37 -22.24
C GLY A 91 16.78 4.48 -21.87
N ALA A 92 16.99 3.37 -21.14
CA ALA A 92 15.96 2.52 -20.62
C ALA A 92 15.91 2.59 -19.08
N GLN A 93 14.73 2.76 -18.50
CA GLN A 93 14.50 2.71 -17.06
C GLN A 93 14.61 1.26 -16.56
N THR A 94 15.71 0.95 -15.91
CA THR A 94 16.00 -0.40 -15.42
C THR A 94 16.01 -0.39 -13.88
N PRO A 95 15.32 -1.31 -13.20
CA PRO A 95 15.37 -1.41 -11.75
C PRO A 95 16.78 -1.78 -11.26
N LEU A 96 17.24 -1.11 -10.20
CA LEU A 96 18.58 -1.25 -9.65
C LEU A 96 18.93 -2.71 -9.30
N SER A 97 17.96 -3.49 -8.85
CA SER A 97 18.13 -4.90 -8.47
C SER A 97 18.59 -5.81 -9.62
N LEU A 98 18.37 -5.41 -10.88
CA LEU A 98 18.83 -6.14 -12.07
C LEU A 98 20.26 -5.75 -12.49
N MET A 99 20.76 -4.59 -12.06
CA MET A 99 22.04 -4.02 -12.50
C MET A 99 23.15 -4.18 -11.45
N ALA A 100 22.77 -4.41 -10.20
CA ALA A 100 23.72 -4.45 -9.09
C ALA A 100 23.35 -5.52 -8.06
N SER A 101 24.37 -6.08 -7.43
CA SER A 101 24.22 -6.91 -6.24
C SER A 101 24.18 -6.03 -5.01
N ILE A 102 23.13 -6.16 -4.20
CA ILE A 102 22.95 -5.37 -2.99
C ILE A 102 23.29 -6.25 -1.78
N SER A 103 24.27 -5.84 -0.99
CA SER A 103 24.66 -6.53 0.24
C SER A 103 24.60 -5.60 1.45
N THR A 104 24.36 -6.17 2.63
CA THR A 104 24.28 -5.45 3.91
C THR A 104 25.35 -5.97 4.85
N PRO A 105 26.60 -5.48 4.76
CA PRO A 105 27.67 -5.96 5.65
C PRO A 105 27.42 -5.58 7.10
N THR A 106 26.78 -4.45 7.35
CA THR A 106 26.39 -4.00 8.69
C THR A 106 24.92 -3.54 8.72
N ALA A 107 24.35 -3.46 9.91
CA ALA A 107 22.95 -3.04 10.08
C ALA A 107 22.67 -1.61 9.59
N GLN A 108 23.68 -0.78 9.43
CA GLN A 108 23.57 0.63 9.02
C GLN A 108 24.22 0.94 7.68
N GLN A 109 24.77 -0.07 6.99
CA GLN A 109 25.49 0.13 5.74
C GLN A 109 24.95 -0.79 4.65
N LEU A 110 24.59 -0.21 3.52
CA LEU A 110 24.29 -0.90 2.27
C LEU A 110 25.48 -0.76 1.34
N VAL A 111 25.87 -1.85 0.70
CA VAL A 111 26.89 -1.89 -0.35
C VAL A 111 26.23 -2.35 -1.62
N ILE A 112 26.36 -1.55 -2.65
CA ILE A 112 25.87 -1.80 -3.99
C ILE A 112 27.07 -2.10 -4.87
N ASP A 113 27.15 -3.32 -5.37
CA ASP A 113 28.18 -3.78 -6.30
C ASP A 113 27.58 -3.88 -7.68
N ALA A 114 27.89 -2.92 -8.56
CA ALA A 114 27.37 -2.87 -9.90
C ALA A 114 28.07 -3.88 -10.80
N TYR A 115 27.31 -4.61 -11.61
CA TYR A 115 27.88 -5.54 -12.59
C TYR A 115 28.66 -4.80 -13.69
N ASP A 116 28.22 -3.57 -13.99
CA ASP A 116 28.89 -2.71 -14.97
C ASP A 116 29.42 -1.44 -14.30
N LYS A 117 30.73 -1.24 -14.37
CA LYS A 117 31.41 -0.08 -13.78
C LYS A 117 31.07 1.24 -14.47
N THR A 118 30.65 1.19 -15.74
CA THR A 118 30.23 2.39 -16.47
C THR A 118 28.94 2.98 -15.93
N ALA A 119 28.05 2.12 -15.42
CA ALA A 119 26.77 2.51 -14.85
C ALA A 119 26.85 3.11 -13.42
N LEU A 120 28.02 3.06 -12.76
CA LEU A 120 28.17 3.55 -11.38
C LEU A 120 27.76 5.01 -11.22
N LYS A 121 28.09 5.87 -12.19
CA LYS A 121 27.71 7.29 -12.16
C LYS A 121 26.22 7.51 -12.30
N ASP A 122 25.56 6.72 -13.13
CA ASP A 122 24.13 6.80 -13.36
C ASP A 122 23.36 6.26 -12.14
N ILE A 123 23.88 5.20 -11.54
CA ILE A 123 23.36 4.66 -10.26
C ILE A 123 23.50 5.71 -9.15
N GLU A 124 24.67 6.35 -9.01
CA GLU A 124 24.90 7.39 -8.00
C GLU A 124 23.93 8.57 -8.20
N ARG A 125 23.71 9.02 -9.45
CA ARG A 125 22.75 10.06 -9.77
C ARG A 125 21.32 9.66 -9.42
N ALA A 126 20.89 8.46 -9.80
CA ALA A 126 19.56 7.94 -9.47
C ALA A 126 19.34 7.81 -7.96
N LEU A 127 20.36 7.43 -7.20
CA LEU A 127 20.33 7.38 -5.73
C LEU A 127 20.19 8.77 -5.09
N MET A 128 20.83 9.80 -5.67
CA MET A 128 20.69 11.18 -5.21
C MET A 128 19.30 11.74 -5.54
N GLU A 129 18.77 11.47 -6.73
CA GLU A 129 17.45 11.89 -7.17
C GLU A 129 16.32 11.22 -6.38
N ALA A 130 16.53 9.99 -5.90
CA ALA A 130 15.55 9.25 -5.10
C ALA A 130 15.33 9.82 -3.68
N ASP A 131 16.10 10.83 -3.25
CA ASP A 131 16.00 11.51 -1.94
C ASP A 131 15.78 10.56 -0.76
N LEU A 132 16.62 9.52 -0.68
CA LEU A 132 16.55 8.53 0.39
C LEU A 132 17.00 9.10 1.76
N GLY A 133 17.49 10.34 1.79
CA GLY A 133 18.09 10.97 2.98
C GLY A 133 19.44 10.33 3.36
N MET A 134 20.12 9.70 2.42
CA MET A 134 21.41 9.07 2.57
C MET A 134 22.36 9.58 1.50
N THR A 135 23.62 9.82 1.87
CA THR A 135 24.67 10.23 0.91
C THR A 135 25.38 8.99 0.37
N PRO A 136 25.36 8.76 -0.95
CA PRO A 136 26.15 7.72 -1.56
C PRO A 136 27.64 8.09 -1.50
N SER A 137 28.49 7.11 -1.14
CA SER A 137 29.93 7.20 -1.24
C SER A 137 30.41 6.23 -2.30
N ASN A 138 31.08 6.72 -3.33
CA ASN A 138 31.57 5.93 -4.45
C ASN A 138 33.07 5.66 -4.28
N ASP A 139 33.43 4.36 -4.17
CA ASP A 139 34.82 3.89 -4.07
C ASP A 139 35.41 3.51 -5.44
N GLY A 140 34.72 3.81 -6.54
CA GLY A 140 35.16 3.50 -7.91
C GLY A 140 34.79 2.08 -8.40
N ASN A 141 34.52 1.13 -7.53
CA ASN A 141 34.04 -0.22 -7.85
C ASN A 141 32.69 -0.53 -7.22
N LEU A 142 32.38 0.09 -6.09
CA LEU A 142 31.15 -0.14 -5.34
C LEU A 142 30.66 1.17 -4.73
N ILE A 143 29.36 1.25 -4.49
CA ILE A 143 28.72 2.39 -3.85
C ILE A 143 28.31 1.97 -2.44
N ARG A 144 28.73 2.74 -1.45
CA ARG A 144 28.35 2.55 -0.05
C ARG A 144 27.31 3.58 0.34
N LEU A 145 26.22 3.12 0.95
CA LEU A 145 25.17 3.95 1.51
C LEU A 145 25.19 3.81 3.04
N ASN A 146 25.35 4.92 3.73
CA ASN A 146 25.26 4.96 5.19
C ASN A 146 23.87 5.41 5.60
N VAL A 147 23.17 4.57 6.36
CA VAL A 147 21.86 4.88 6.92
C VAL A 147 22.07 5.63 8.24
N PRO A 148 21.66 6.91 8.38
CA PRO A 148 21.82 7.63 9.63
C PRO A 148 20.95 7.00 10.73
N PRO A 149 21.44 6.91 11.97
CA PRO A 149 20.67 6.40 13.09
C PRO A 149 19.45 7.30 13.36
N LEU A 150 18.31 6.71 13.65
CA LEU A 150 17.11 7.42 14.02
C LEU A 150 17.24 8.02 15.43
N THR A 151 16.71 9.23 15.61
CA THR A 151 16.57 9.84 16.95
C THR A 151 15.50 9.09 17.76
N GLU A 152 15.57 9.14 19.09
CA GLU A 152 14.61 8.45 19.96
C GLU A 152 13.17 8.91 19.74
N ASP A 153 12.95 10.19 19.44
CA ASP A 153 11.61 10.70 19.18
C ASP A 153 11.03 10.15 17.89
N ARG A 154 11.84 10.05 16.84
CA ARG A 154 11.44 9.41 15.59
C ARG A 154 11.14 7.91 15.75
N ARG A 155 11.91 7.21 16.59
CA ARG A 155 11.63 5.80 16.90
C ARG A 155 10.25 5.66 17.57
N LYS A 156 9.91 6.55 18.51
CA LYS A 156 8.60 6.57 19.17
C LYS A 156 7.45 6.86 18.20
N GLU A 157 7.67 7.77 17.25
CA GLU A 157 6.70 8.07 16.19
C GLU A 157 6.46 6.85 15.29
N PHE A 158 7.51 6.20 14.84
CA PHE A 158 7.41 4.98 14.01
C PHE A 158 6.76 3.82 14.78
N ALA A 159 7.04 3.65 16.05
CA ALA A 159 6.37 2.66 16.89
C ALA A 159 4.86 2.93 17.02
N LYS A 160 4.46 4.21 17.17
CA LYS A 160 3.04 4.60 17.15
C LYS A 160 2.40 4.31 15.78
N GLY A 161 3.10 4.61 14.67
CA GLY A 161 2.65 4.29 13.32
C GLY A 161 2.46 2.79 13.12
N ALA A 162 3.39 1.96 13.59
CA ALA A 162 3.27 0.49 13.52
C ALA A 162 2.03 -0.02 14.28
N LYS A 163 1.75 0.55 15.47
CA LYS A 163 0.52 0.23 16.22
C LYS A 163 -0.74 0.62 15.46
N ALA A 164 -0.76 1.81 14.85
CA ALA A 164 -1.90 2.26 14.07
C ALA A 164 -2.20 1.30 12.90
N PHE A 165 -1.19 0.88 12.13
CA PHE A 165 -1.36 -0.14 11.09
C PHE A 165 -1.89 -1.48 11.65
N GLY A 166 -1.44 -1.87 12.84
CA GLY A 166 -1.94 -3.06 13.53
C GLY A 166 -3.43 -2.94 13.88
N GLU A 167 -3.86 -1.79 14.41
CA GLU A 167 -5.27 -1.56 14.72
C GLU A 167 -6.15 -1.51 13.47
N ASP A 168 -5.68 -0.88 12.39
CA ASP A 168 -6.39 -0.85 11.11
C ASP A 168 -6.60 -2.28 10.55
N ALA A 169 -5.57 -3.12 10.64
CA ALA A 169 -5.69 -4.52 10.26
C ALA A 169 -6.69 -5.28 11.13
N LYS A 170 -6.72 -5.06 12.45
CA LYS A 170 -7.72 -5.65 13.35
C LYS A 170 -9.14 -5.18 13.03
N VAL A 171 -9.31 -3.91 12.65
CA VAL A 171 -10.62 -3.39 12.19
C VAL A 171 -11.04 -4.10 10.90
N ALA A 172 -10.12 -4.29 9.96
CA ALA A 172 -10.40 -5.04 8.73
C ALA A 172 -10.83 -6.49 9.04
N LEU A 173 -10.15 -7.19 9.96
CA LEU A 173 -10.55 -8.54 10.39
C LEU A 173 -11.95 -8.56 11.03
N ARG A 174 -12.27 -7.55 11.85
CA ARG A 174 -13.62 -7.45 12.45
C ARG A 174 -14.70 -7.27 11.39
N ASN A 175 -14.43 -6.48 10.35
CA ASN A 175 -15.36 -6.28 9.24
C ASN A 175 -15.54 -7.58 8.43
N ILE A 176 -14.43 -8.26 8.08
CA ILE A 176 -14.47 -9.56 7.38
C ILE A 176 -15.28 -10.58 8.18
N ARG A 177 -15.06 -10.63 9.49
CA ARG A 177 -15.85 -11.50 10.39
C ARG A 177 -17.35 -11.20 10.29
N ARG A 178 -17.76 -9.92 10.38
CA ARG A 178 -19.15 -9.51 10.26
C ARG A 178 -19.75 -9.92 8.92
N ASP A 179 -19.08 -9.60 7.84
CA ASP A 179 -19.50 -9.97 6.48
C ASP A 179 -19.70 -11.49 6.35
N SER A 180 -18.77 -12.30 6.90
CA SER A 180 -18.84 -13.76 6.84
C SER A 180 -19.99 -14.32 7.66
N ILE A 181 -20.23 -13.79 8.85
CA ILE A 181 -21.37 -14.19 9.70
C ILE A 181 -22.69 -13.82 9.02
N ASP A 182 -22.76 -12.65 8.41
CA ASP A 182 -23.96 -12.20 7.69
C ASP A 182 -24.23 -13.05 6.43
N ALA A 183 -23.16 -13.47 5.73
CA ALA A 183 -23.26 -14.40 4.60
C ALA A 183 -23.81 -15.77 5.07
N ILE A 184 -23.30 -16.32 6.17
CA ILE A 184 -23.77 -17.59 6.76
C ILE A 184 -25.26 -17.47 7.16
N LYS A 185 -25.66 -16.39 7.84
CA LYS A 185 -27.06 -16.13 8.22
C LYS A 185 -27.99 -15.95 7.02
N LYS A 186 -27.51 -15.38 5.92
CA LYS A 186 -28.25 -15.28 4.67
C LYS A 186 -28.50 -16.67 4.05
N MET A 187 -27.50 -17.54 4.10
CA MET A 187 -27.65 -18.94 3.63
C MET A 187 -28.62 -19.74 4.50
N GLU A 188 -28.61 -19.55 5.81
CA GLU A 188 -29.58 -20.17 6.73
C GLU A 188 -31.02 -19.79 6.37
N LYS A 189 -31.25 -18.55 5.91
CA LYS A 189 -32.59 -18.03 5.53
C LYS A 189 -32.94 -18.27 4.06
N SER A 190 -32.04 -18.78 3.23
CA SER A 190 -32.28 -19.00 1.81
C SER A 190 -33.19 -20.22 1.61
N ALA A 191 -34.18 -20.09 0.73
CA ALA A 191 -35.13 -21.16 0.43
C ALA A 191 -34.51 -22.29 -0.41
N ASP A 192 -33.46 -21.98 -1.20
CA ASP A 192 -32.88 -22.91 -2.17
C ASP A 192 -31.93 -23.96 -1.55
N ALA A 193 -31.32 -23.65 -0.40
CA ALA A 193 -30.48 -24.59 0.36
C ALA A 193 -30.45 -24.15 1.84
N PRO A 194 -31.49 -24.49 2.63
CA PRO A 194 -31.53 -24.12 4.03
C PRO A 194 -30.43 -24.83 4.80
N LEU A 195 -29.51 -24.06 5.39
CA LEU A 195 -28.44 -24.58 6.23
C LEU A 195 -29.05 -25.01 7.56
N SER A 196 -28.61 -26.18 8.07
CA SER A 196 -28.99 -26.59 9.42
C SER A 196 -28.46 -25.60 10.46
N LYS A 197 -29.20 -25.37 11.54
CA LYS A 197 -28.77 -24.49 12.65
C LYS A 197 -27.44 -24.96 13.25
N ASP A 198 -27.22 -26.26 13.33
CA ASP A 198 -25.98 -26.83 13.86
C ASP A 198 -24.80 -26.56 12.93
N GLU A 199 -25.01 -26.71 11.61
CA GLU A 199 -23.98 -26.39 10.60
C GLU A 199 -23.66 -24.88 10.57
N SER A 200 -24.65 -24.02 10.79
CA SER A 200 -24.41 -22.58 10.88
C SER A 200 -23.61 -22.20 12.11
N ALA A 201 -23.86 -22.83 13.26
CA ALA A 201 -23.11 -22.65 14.49
C ALA A 201 -21.66 -23.15 14.35
N ASP A 202 -21.45 -24.30 13.73
CA ASP A 202 -20.13 -24.84 13.43
C ASP A 202 -19.33 -23.94 12.49
N ALA A 203 -19.98 -23.41 11.45
CA ALA A 203 -19.34 -22.48 10.53
C ALA A 203 -18.92 -21.18 11.24
N GLN A 204 -19.79 -20.62 12.08
CA GLN A 204 -19.46 -19.42 12.88
C GLN A 204 -18.29 -19.69 13.83
N SER A 205 -18.27 -20.85 14.49
CA SER A 205 -17.18 -21.25 15.37
C SER A 205 -15.83 -21.34 14.62
N LYS A 206 -15.83 -21.86 13.38
CA LYS A 206 -14.64 -21.93 12.52
C LYS A 206 -14.16 -20.53 12.11
N VAL A 207 -15.09 -19.63 11.73
CA VAL A 207 -14.75 -18.23 11.43
C VAL A 207 -14.12 -17.57 12.65
N ASP A 208 -14.69 -17.74 13.85
CA ASP A 208 -14.15 -17.16 15.09
C ASP A 208 -12.77 -17.72 15.44
N ALA A 209 -12.54 -19.01 15.18
CA ALA A 209 -11.23 -19.62 15.38
C ALA A 209 -10.18 -19.07 14.40
N SER A 210 -10.55 -18.88 13.13
CA SER A 210 -9.69 -18.23 12.13
C SER A 210 -9.37 -16.79 12.53
N VAL A 211 -10.36 -15.99 12.92
CA VAL A 211 -10.15 -14.60 13.37
C VAL A 211 -9.18 -14.54 14.55
N LYS A 212 -9.32 -15.43 15.54
CA LYS A 212 -8.41 -15.49 16.69
C LYS A 212 -6.97 -15.78 16.26
N LYS A 213 -6.78 -16.73 15.33
CA LYS A 213 -5.44 -17.05 14.78
C LYS A 213 -4.82 -15.85 14.08
N PHE A 214 -5.56 -15.21 13.18
CA PHE A 214 -5.08 -14.06 12.43
C PHE A 214 -4.82 -12.84 13.33
N THR A 215 -5.66 -12.60 14.34
CA THR A 215 -5.43 -11.52 15.31
C THR A 215 -4.13 -11.74 16.07
N LYS A 216 -3.86 -12.97 16.53
CA LYS A 216 -2.60 -13.29 17.19
C LYS A 216 -1.39 -13.08 16.28
N THR A 217 -1.49 -13.49 15.00
CA THR A 217 -0.42 -13.27 14.02
C THR A 217 -0.17 -11.77 13.80
N ILE A 218 -1.21 -10.93 13.76
CA ILE A 218 -1.08 -9.47 13.68
C ILE A 218 -0.33 -8.94 14.91
N ASP A 219 -0.74 -9.33 16.10
CA ASP A 219 -0.09 -8.88 17.34
C ASP A 219 1.37 -9.30 17.39
N ASP A 220 1.69 -10.54 17.00
CA ASP A 220 3.07 -11.05 16.96
C ASP A 220 3.92 -10.27 15.92
N THR A 221 3.38 -9.98 14.73
CA THR A 221 4.10 -9.22 13.69
C THR A 221 4.34 -7.77 14.10
N VAL A 222 3.36 -7.10 14.70
CA VAL A 222 3.50 -5.73 15.20
C VAL A 222 4.51 -5.67 16.34
N ALA A 223 4.43 -6.60 17.30
CA ALA A 223 5.37 -6.66 18.42
C ALA A 223 6.82 -6.96 17.96
N ALA A 224 6.99 -7.80 16.94
CA ALA A 224 8.31 -8.04 16.33
C ALA A 224 8.86 -6.76 15.70
N LYS A 225 8.04 -6.02 14.96
CA LYS A 225 8.44 -4.73 14.34
C LYS A 225 8.74 -3.65 15.38
N GLU A 226 7.97 -3.55 16.44
CA GLU A 226 8.28 -2.63 17.55
C GLU A 226 9.66 -2.94 18.16
N LYS A 227 9.95 -4.21 18.40
CA LYS A 227 11.26 -4.63 18.91
C LYS A 227 12.39 -4.31 17.93
N GLU A 228 12.17 -4.45 16.63
CA GLU A 228 13.14 -4.07 15.59
C GLU A 228 13.43 -2.57 15.61
N ILE A 229 12.40 -1.71 15.70
CA ILE A 229 12.52 -0.25 15.76
C ILE A 229 13.28 0.20 17.01
N MET A 230 13.09 -0.49 18.14
CA MET A 230 13.72 -0.12 19.41
C MET A 230 15.14 -0.65 19.57
N LYS A 231 15.53 -1.73 18.86
CA LYS A 231 16.85 -2.37 18.98
C LYS A 231 17.97 -1.71 18.16
N VAL A 232 17.69 -0.74 17.34
CA VAL A 232 18.69 -0.08 16.44
C VAL A 232 19.41 1.05 17.14
#